data_d92ab940bfd822c7691802a2461d62a2
#
_entry.id   d92ab940bfd822c7691802a2461d62a2
#
_cell.length_a   1.000
_cell.length_b   1.000
_cell.length_c   1.000
_cell.angle_alpha   90.00
_cell.angle_beta   90.00
_cell.angle_gamma   90.00
#
_symmetry.space_group_name_H-M   'P 1'
#
loop_
_entity.id
_entity.type
_entity.pdbx_description
1 polymer ?
#
loop_
_entity_poly.entity_id
_entity_poly.type
_entity_poly.pdbx_seq_one_letter_code
_entity_poly.pdbx_strand_id
1 'polypeptide(L)'
;MQFKQYPSYKNSGVEWLGDVPEHWQQKPIWSLFKRIKRTNFPTERLLSVYRDYGVIPKDSRDDNHNRASEDLTPYQLVCANDLVINKMKAWQGSIAISELRGIVSPAYYIYQPKAEYHSKYIHFLIRSAYYIQSYKNYSKGIRVNQWDLESEAFTHIDLLLPSLDEQQKIVAFLDTETARIDNLISKQKSLIEKLKEYRASIISHAVTGKIDVREFGA
;
A
#
# COMPACT_ATOMS: atom_id res chain seq x y z
N MET A 1 6.20 20.20 11.80
CA MET A 1 5.45 20.99 10.82
C MET A 1 3.99 20.97 11.24
N GLN A 2 3.35 22.13 11.32
CA GLN A 2 1.91 22.22 11.54
C GLN A 2 1.27 22.43 10.18
N PHE A 3 0.48 21.45 9.71
CA PHE A 3 -0.23 21.58 8.44
C PHE A 3 -1.48 22.46 8.64
N LYS A 4 -1.81 23.25 7.61
CA LYS A 4 -3.02 24.08 7.61
C LYS A 4 -4.25 23.16 7.56
N GLN A 5 -5.20 23.39 8.46
CA GLN A 5 -6.48 22.66 8.46
C GLN A 5 -7.45 23.24 7.42
N TYR A 6 -8.44 22.45 7.03
CA TYR A 6 -9.56 22.94 6.22
C TYR A 6 -10.42 23.91 7.00
N PRO A 7 -11.11 24.83 6.31
CA PRO A 7 -11.94 25.83 6.98
C PRO A 7 -13.12 25.27 7.77
N SER A 8 -13.69 24.15 7.27
CA SER A 8 -14.88 23.53 7.88
C SER A 8 -14.85 22.02 7.68
N TYR A 9 -15.46 21.33 8.64
CA TYR A 9 -15.56 19.88 8.67
C TYR A 9 -17.02 19.47 8.94
N LYS A 10 -17.38 18.27 8.49
CA LYS A 10 -18.64 17.59 8.82
C LYS A 10 -18.35 16.20 9.36
N ASN A 11 -19.24 15.71 10.23
CA ASN A 11 -19.17 14.30 10.64
C ASN A 11 -19.42 13.39 9.44
N SER A 12 -18.54 12.39 9.25
CA SER A 12 -18.65 11.45 8.15
C SER A 12 -19.80 10.45 8.31
N GLY A 13 -20.38 10.33 9.51
CA GLY A 13 -21.32 9.26 9.85
C GLY A 13 -20.68 7.88 10.00
N VAL A 14 -19.34 7.79 9.85
CA VAL A 14 -18.57 6.56 9.96
C VAL A 14 -17.55 6.71 11.08
N GLU A 15 -17.70 5.94 12.16
CA GLU A 15 -16.92 6.09 13.40
C GLU A 15 -15.40 6.11 13.17
N TRP A 16 -14.90 5.20 12.34
CA TRP A 16 -13.47 5.08 12.06
C TRP A 16 -12.90 6.16 11.12
N LEU A 17 -13.75 6.92 10.41
CA LEU A 17 -13.35 8.06 9.58
C LEU A 17 -13.36 9.39 10.37
N GLY A 18 -14.24 9.52 11.37
CA GLY A 18 -14.42 10.76 12.13
C GLY A 18 -14.93 11.93 11.27
N ASP A 19 -14.43 13.11 11.54
CA ASP A 19 -14.78 14.32 10.79
C ASP A 19 -13.96 14.45 9.51
N VAL A 20 -14.63 14.85 8.42
CA VAL A 20 -14.04 15.02 7.09
C VAL A 20 -14.30 16.44 6.58
N PRO A 21 -13.49 16.99 5.64
CA PRO A 21 -13.75 18.31 5.08
C PRO A 21 -15.17 18.41 4.52
N GLU A 22 -15.87 19.50 4.84
CA GLU A 22 -17.30 19.65 4.56
C GLU A 22 -17.66 19.45 3.08
N HIS A 23 -16.80 19.94 2.17
CA HIS A 23 -17.01 19.87 0.72
C HIS A 23 -16.65 18.50 0.09
N TRP A 24 -16.03 17.58 0.85
CA TRP A 24 -15.71 16.27 0.32
C TRP A 24 -16.97 15.40 0.18
N GLN A 25 -17.04 14.66 -0.92
CA GLN A 25 -18.10 13.68 -1.15
C GLN A 25 -17.72 12.32 -0.55
N GLN A 26 -18.72 11.61 -0.10
CA GLN A 26 -18.62 10.21 0.28
C GLN A 26 -19.38 9.39 -0.76
N LYS A 27 -18.70 8.41 -1.36
CA LYS A 27 -19.32 7.53 -2.36
C LYS A 27 -18.89 6.09 -2.11
N PRO A 28 -19.82 5.14 -2.08
CA PRO A 28 -19.50 3.75 -1.88
C PRO A 28 -18.64 3.20 -3.04
N ILE A 29 -17.76 2.26 -2.74
CA ILE A 29 -16.84 1.65 -3.72
C ILE A 29 -17.60 1.15 -4.96
N TRP A 30 -18.80 0.56 -4.79
CA TRP A 30 -19.60 0.08 -5.91
C TRP A 30 -19.99 1.19 -6.90
N SER A 31 -19.99 2.46 -6.48
CA SER A 31 -20.28 3.59 -7.37
C SER A 31 -19.14 3.90 -8.34
N LEU A 32 -17.89 3.64 -7.95
CA LEU A 32 -16.68 3.90 -8.74
C LEU A 32 -16.16 2.65 -9.46
N PHE A 33 -16.49 1.47 -8.95
CA PHE A 33 -15.88 0.23 -9.41
C PHE A 33 -16.95 -0.85 -9.64
N LYS A 34 -16.68 -1.72 -10.62
CA LYS A 34 -17.49 -2.91 -10.92
C LYS A 34 -16.62 -4.15 -10.81
N ARG A 35 -17.05 -5.11 -10.00
CA ARG A 35 -16.37 -6.40 -9.93
C ARG A 35 -16.44 -7.12 -11.28
N ILE A 36 -15.31 -7.66 -11.70
CA ILE A 36 -15.16 -8.39 -12.94
C ILE A 36 -14.33 -9.66 -12.72
N LYS A 37 -14.40 -10.57 -13.71
CA LYS A 37 -13.55 -11.75 -13.80
C LYS A 37 -13.17 -11.94 -15.28
N ARG A 38 -11.86 -11.86 -15.59
CA ARG A 38 -11.30 -12.09 -16.92
C ARG A 38 -10.32 -13.25 -16.81
N THR A 39 -10.59 -14.38 -17.41
CA THR A 39 -9.76 -15.61 -17.36
C THR A 39 -9.24 -15.97 -18.76
N ASN A 40 -8.47 -17.04 -18.88
CA ASN A 40 -7.89 -17.53 -20.13
C ASN A 40 -6.78 -16.64 -20.72
N PHE A 41 -5.87 -16.16 -19.86
CA PHE A 41 -4.69 -15.38 -20.25
C PHE A 41 -3.40 -16.00 -19.66
N PRO A 42 -3.12 -17.32 -19.92
CA PRO A 42 -2.04 -18.04 -19.23
C PRO A 42 -0.64 -17.55 -19.57
N THR A 43 -0.46 -16.81 -20.66
CA THR A 43 0.84 -16.26 -21.11
C THR A 43 1.19 -14.91 -20.52
N GLU A 44 0.25 -14.27 -19.80
CA GLU A 44 0.49 -12.98 -19.16
C GLU A 44 1.37 -13.15 -17.90
N ARG A 45 2.11 -12.09 -17.56
CA ARG A 45 3.02 -12.08 -16.41
C ARG A 45 2.26 -12.24 -15.10
N LEU A 46 2.78 -13.09 -14.20
CA LEU A 46 2.22 -13.25 -12.87
C LEU A 46 2.44 -12.02 -12.01
N LEU A 47 1.37 -11.54 -11.38
CA LEU A 47 1.37 -10.44 -10.44
C LEU A 47 0.97 -10.91 -9.04
N SER A 48 1.33 -10.12 -8.05
CA SER A 48 0.90 -10.27 -6.66
C SER A 48 0.64 -8.89 -6.04
N VAL A 49 -0.26 -8.84 -5.05
CA VAL A 49 -0.52 -7.62 -4.27
C VAL A 49 0.16 -7.74 -2.91
N TYR A 50 1.07 -6.83 -2.63
CA TYR A 50 1.77 -6.74 -1.36
C TYR A 50 1.32 -5.52 -0.56
N ARG A 51 1.34 -5.67 0.74
CA ARG A 51 1.00 -4.58 1.66
C ARG A 51 1.83 -3.32 1.41
N ASP A 52 3.13 -3.46 1.22
CA ASP A 52 4.04 -2.32 1.18
C ASP A 52 4.27 -1.78 -0.25
N TYR A 53 4.05 -2.63 -1.28
CA TYR A 53 4.40 -2.31 -2.69
C TYR A 53 3.20 -2.20 -3.62
N GLY A 54 2.00 -2.59 -3.20
CA GLY A 54 0.85 -2.68 -4.09
C GLY A 54 0.95 -3.85 -5.06
N VAL A 55 0.55 -3.65 -6.31
CA VAL A 55 0.62 -4.65 -7.38
C VAL A 55 2.01 -4.65 -7.98
N ILE A 56 2.72 -5.76 -7.88
CA ILE A 56 4.06 -5.94 -8.46
C ILE A 56 4.17 -7.30 -9.15
N PRO A 57 5.16 -7.47 -10.05
CA PRO A 57 5.46 -8.77 -10.61
C PRO A 57 5.80 -9.78 -9.50
N LYS A 58 5.26 -10.99 -9.62
CA LYS A 58 5.47 -12.03 -8.61
C LYS A 58 6.92 -12.47 -8.49
N ASP A 59 7.65 -12.44 -9.59
CA ASP A 59 9.07 -12.78 -9.72
C ASP A 59 10.04 -11.66 -9.28
N SER A 60 9.53 -10.49 -8.89
CA SER A 60 10.37 -9.38 -8.39
C SER A 60 10.83 -9.56 -6.94
N ARG A 61 10.43 -10.65 -6.27
CA ARG A 61 10.75 -10.93 -4.86
C ARG A 61 10.96 -12.42 -4.62
N ASP A 62 11.99 -12.74 -3.85
CA ASP A 62 12.37 -14.11 -3.49
C ASP A 62 11.65 -14.64 -2.23
N ASP A 63 11.03 -13.75 -1.44
CA ASP A 63 10.34 -14.08 -0.18
C ASP A 63 8.90 -14.58 -0.37
N ASN A 64 8.45 -14.76 -1.61
CA ASN A 64 7.12 -15.26 -1.92
C ASN A 64 7.12 -16.79 -2.04
N HIS A 65 6.86 -17.48 -0.96
CA HIS A 65 6.82 -18.95 -0.92
C HIS A 65 5.59 -19.59 -1.60
N ASN A 66 4.61 -18.79 -2.03
CA ASN A 66 3.45 -19.30 -2.74
C ASN A 66 3.80 -19.62 -4.19
N ARG A 67 3.89 -20.89 -4.55
CA ARG A 67 4.07 -21.33 -5.94
C ARG A 67 2.78 -21.07 -6.73
N ALA A 68 2.93 -20.64 -7.98
CA ALA A 68 1.80 -20.60 -8.91
C ALA A 68 1.37 -22.03 -9.26
N SER A 69 0.09 -22.20 -9.63
CA SER A 69 -0.38 -23.44 -10.23
C SER A 69 0.30 -23.68 -11.57
N GLU A 70 0.47 -24.93 -11.99
CA GLU A 70 0.94 -25.26 -13.35
C GLU A 70 -0.07 -24.80 -14.41
N ASP A 71 -1.37 -24.94 -14.12
CA ASP A 71 -2.43 -24.38 -14.96
C ASP A 71 -2.76 -22.94 -14.53
N LEU A 72 -2.45 -21.99 -15.42
CA LEU A 72 -2.74 -20.57 -15.23
C LEU A 72 -4.05 -20.14 -15.91
N THR A 73 -4.75 -21.03 -16.58
CA THR A 73 -6.03 -20.74 -17.26
C THR A 73 -7.08 -20.08 -16.35
N PRO A 74 -7.25 -20.52 -15.07
CA PRO A 74 -8.23 -19.92 -14.15
C PRO A 74 -7.75 -18.60 -13.52
N TYR A 75 -6.50 -18.17 -13.76
CA TYR A 75 -5.98 -16.91 -13.25
C TYR A 75 -6.71 -15.72 -13.91
N GLN A 76 -6.79 -14.62 -13.21
CA GLN A 76 -7.58 -13.47 -13.59
C GLN A 76 -6.70 -12.36 -14.12
N LEU A 77 -7.04 -11.84 -15.30
CA LEU A 77 -6.33 -10.71 -15.92
C LEU A 77 -6.63 -9.41 -15.18
N VAL A 78 -5.57 -8.74 -14.80
CA VAL A 78 -5.52 -7.38 -14.25
C VAL A 78 -5.05 -6.44 -15.37
N CYS A 79 -5.70 -5.31 -15.52
CA CYS A 79 -5.28 -4.21 -16.37
C CYS A 79 -4.87 -3.00 -15.53
N ALA A 80 -4.18 -2.05 -16.15
CA ALA A 80 -3.89 -0.77 -15.50
C ALA A 80 -5.20 -0.09 -15.04
N ASN A 81 -5.19 0.55 -13.88
CA ASN A 81 -6.30 1.15 -13.17
C ASN A 81 -7.34 0.18 -12.58
N ASP A 82 -7.19 -1.13 -12.73
CA ASP A 82 -8.02 -2.06 -11.97
C ASP A 82 -7.68 -2.00 -10.47
N LEU A 83 -8.69 -2.04 -9.63
CA LEU A 83 -8.55 -2.25 -8.19
C LEU A 83 -8.40 -3.75 -7.94
N VAL A 84 -7.28 -4.15 -7.34
CA VAL A 84 -6.91 -5.55 -7.11
C VAL A 84 -6.79 -5.83 -5.62
N ILE A 85 -7.45 -6.88 -5.16
CA ILE A 85 -7.53 -7.24 -3.75
C ILE A 85 -7.16 -8.71 -3.55
N ASN A 86 -6.18 -8.98 -2.72
CA ASN A 86 -6.02 -10.32 -2.17
C ASN A 86 -7.05 -10.50 -1.05
N LYS A 87 -8.14 -11.21 -1.32
CA LYS A 87 -9.26 -11.34 -0.37
C LYS A 87 -8.84 -11.89 1.00
N MET A 88 -7.85 -12.80 1.04
CA MET A 88 -7.35 -13.43 2.27
C MET A 88 -6.42 -12.52 3.09
N LYS A 89 -5.89 -11.45 2.49
CA LYS A 89 -4.91 -10.54 3.11
C LYS A 89 -5.31 -9.06 3.01
N ALA A 90 -6.56 -8.77 2.61
CA ALA A 90 -7.08 -7.39 2.53
C ALA A 90 -6.98 -6.67 3.88
N TRP A 91 -7.31 -7.36 4.97
CA TRP A 91 -7.21 -6.87 6.34
C TRP A 91 -5.77 -6.49 6.77
N GLN A 92 -4.75 -6.94 6.02
CA GLN A 92 -3.35 -6.56 6.19
C GLN A 92 -2.93 -5.46 5.20
N GLY A 93 -3.82 -4.99 4.33
CA GLY A 93 -3.52 -3.96 3.33
C GLY A 93 -3.08 -4.51 1.97
N SER A 94 -3.29 -5.81 1.67
CA SER A 94 -3.02 -6.37 0.34
C SER A 94 -4.12 -5.98 -0.65
N ILE A 95 -4.21 -4.69 -0.92
CA ILE A 95 -5.16 -4.02 -1.83
C ILE A 95 -4.43 -2.89 -2.56
N ALA A 96 -4.69 -2.68 -3.85
CA ALA A 96 -4.08 -1.59 -4.61
C ALA A 96 -4.80 -1.32 -5.94
N ILE A 97 -4.67 -0.11 -6.46
CA ILE A 97 -4.89 0.17 -7.88
C ILE A 97 -3.65 -0.30 -8.64
N SER A 98 -3.84 -1.07 -9.69
CA SER A 98 -2.75 -1.59 -10.51
C SER A 98 -2.27 -0.58 -11.54
N GLU A 99 -0.96 -0.44 -11.68
CA GLU A 99 -0.34 0.25 -12.83
C GLU A 99 0.10 -0.74 -13.91
N LEU A 100 0.02 -2.05 -13.59
CA LEU A 100 0.54 -3.12 -14.42
C LEU A 100 -0.59 -3.91 -15.09
N ARG A 101 -0.25 -4.53 -16.22
CA ARG A 101 -1.02 -5.60 -16.85
C ARG A 101 -0.38 -6.95 -16.53
N GLY A 102 -1.21 -7.95 -16.20
CA GLY A 102 -0.76 -9.31 -15.91
C GLY A 102 -1.86 -10.12 -15.24
N ILE A 103 -1.54 -11.29 -14.69
CA ILE A 103 -2.52 -12.18 -14.07
C ILE A 103 -2.26 -12.40 -12.59
N VAL A 104 -3.35 -12.52 -11.83
CA VAL A 104 -3.34 -12.88 -10.41
C VAL A 104 -4.14 -14.16 -10.17
N SER A 105 -3.84 -14.83 -9.05
CA SER A 105 -4.52 -16.06 -8.64
C SER A 105 -6.05 -15.88 -8.53
N PRO A 106 -6.85 -16.95 -8.68
CA PRO A 106 -8.31 -16.92 -8.50
C PRO A 106 -8.78 -16.43 -7.12
N ALA A 107 -7.90 -16.45 -6.12
CA ALA A 107 -8.19 -15.93 -4.78
C ALA A 107 -8.22 -14.40 -4.68
N TYR A 108 -8.04 -13.69 -5.78
CA TYR A 108 -8.10 -12.23 -5.81
C TYR A 108 -9.46 -11.74 -6.32
N TYR A 109 -9.85 -10.57 -5.84
CA TYR A 109 -10.95 -9.81 -6.44
C TYR A 109 -10.38 -8.72 -7.33
N ILE A 110 -10.99 -8.54 -8.51
CA ILE A 110 -10.64 -7.49 -9.46
C ILE A 110 -11.88 -6.65 -9.70
N TYR A 111 -11.69 -5.34 -9.59
CA TYR A 111 -12.73 -4.37 -9.86
C TYR A 111 -12.26 -3.39 -10.92
N GLN A 112 -13.02 -3.29 -12.00
CA GLN A 112 -12.77 -2.34 -13.08
C GLN A 112 -13.36 -0.98 -12.72
N PRO A 113 -12.65 0.13 -13.03
CA PRO A 113 -13.20 1.47 -12.87
C PRO A 113 -14.40 1.69 -13.80
N LYS A 114 -15.39 2.43 -13.30
CA LYS A 114 -16.59 2.85 -14.05
C LYS A 114 -16.94 4.32 -13.89
N ALA A 115 -16.14 5.05 -13.12
CA ALA A 115 -16.29 6.49 -12.90
C ALA A 115 -14.92 7.15 -12.95
N GLU A 116 -14.88 8.46 -13.10
CA GLU A 116 -13.67 9.24 -13.14
C GLU A 116 -13.14 9.51 -11.73
N TYR A 117 -11.85 9.31 -11.53
CA TYR A 117 -11.10 9.60 -10.30
C TYR A 117 -9.60 9.65 -10.61
N HIS A 118 -8.81 10.20 -9.71
CA HIS A 118 -7.35 10.14 -9.81
C HIS A 118 -6.84 8.81 -9.23
N SER A 119 -6.34 7.89 -10.08
CA SER A 119 -5.96 6.51 -9.71
C SER A 119 -5.02 6.45 -8.50
N LYS A 120 -4.00 7.30 -8.47
CA LYS A 120 -3.02 7.33 -7.38
C LYS A 120 -3.61 7.88 -6.08
N TYR A 121 -4.58 8.82 -6.16
CA TYR A 121 -5.32 9.27 -4.99
C TYR A 121 -6.09 8.10 -4.35
N ILE A 122 -6.88 7.38 -5.15
CA ILE A 122 -7.60 6.20 -4.66
C ILE A 122 -6.63 5.15 -4.13
N HIS A 123 -5.50 4.93 -4.81
CA HIS A 123 -4.45 4.01 -4.33
C HIS A 123 -3.99 4.36 -2.91
N PHE A 124 -3.68 5.63 -2.64
CA PHE A 124 -3.27 6.08 -1.31
C PHE A 124 -4.42 5.97 -0.30
N LEU A 125 -5.62 6.38 -0.68
CA LEU A 125 -6.80 6.37 0.18
C LEU A 125 -7.10 4.96 0.70
N ILE A 126 -7.27 3.98 -0.19
CA ILE A 126 -7.64 2.61 0.17
C ILE A 126 -6.53 1.85 0.92
N ARG A 127 -5.30 2.35 0.87
CA ARG A 127 -4.13 1.80 1.56
C ARG A 127 -3.78 2.57 2.84
N SER A 128 -4.52 3.61 3.17
CA SER A 128 -4.34 4.32 4.43
C SER A 128 -4.68 3.43 5.63
N ALA A 129 -4.08 3.73 6.79
CA ALA A 129 -4.28 2.95 8.00
C ALA A 129 -5.76 2.87 8.39
N TYR A 130 -6.53 3.93 8.20
CA TYR A 130 -7.97 3.98 8.49
C TYR A 130 -8.74 2.97 7.65
N TYR A 131 -8.51 2.92 6.34
CA TYR A 131 -9.18 1.97 5.45
C TYR A 131 -8.75 0.54 5.70
N ILE A 132 -7.46 0.28 5.93
CA ILE A 132 -6.96 -1.06 6.26
C ILE A 132 -7.61 -1.56 7.56
N GLN A 133 -7.74 -0.71 8.58
CA GLN A 133 -8.42 -1.06 9.82
C GLN A 133 -9.90 -1.40 9.57
N SER A 134 -10.59 -0.67 8.69
CA SER A 134 -11.98 -0.97 8.36
C SER A 134 -12.15 -2.33 7.68
N TYR A 135 -11.23 -2.75 6.80
CA TYR A 135 -11.33 -4.06 6.12
C TYR A 135 -11.34 -5.24 7.11
N LYS A 136 -10.71 -5.07 8.26
CA LYS A 136 -10.74 -6.08 9.32
C LYS A 136 -12.16 -6.33 9.82
N ASN A 137 -12.98 -5.29 9.91
CA ASN A 137 -14.37 -5.40 10.37
C ASN A 137 -15.26 -6.13 9.34
N TYR A 138 -14.89 -6.10 8.07
CA TYR A 138 -15.58 -6.76 6.96
C TYR A 138 -14.94 -8.08 6.54
N SER A 139 -13.94 -8.55 7.28
CA SER A 139 -13.26 -9.81 7.02
C SER A 139 -13.69 -10.86 8.05
N LYS A 140 -14.15 -12.00 7.58
CA LYS A 140 -14.61 -13.10 8.42
C LYS A 140 -13.72 -14.33 8.23
N GLY A 141 -13.45 -15.09 9.28
CA GLY A 141 -12.68 -16.32 9.20
C GLY A 141 -12.69 -17.10 10.51
N ILE A 142 -12.65 -18.44 10.40
CA ILE A 142 -12.64 -19.35 11.53
C ILE A 142 -11.22 -19.57 12.06
N ARG A 143 -10.20 -19.37 11.21
CA ARG A 143 -8.79 -19.59 11.57
C ARG A 143 -8.05 -18.29 11.70
N VAL A 144 -7.15 -18.20 12.68
CA VAL A 144 -6.25 -17.05 12.85
C VAL A 144 -5.45 -16.85 11.55
N ASN A 145 -5.40 -15.59 11.08
CA ASN A 145 -4.73 -15.16 9.84
C ASN A 145 -5.33 -15.69 8.51
N GLN A 146 -6.50 -16.33 8.52
CA GLN A 146 -7.23 -16.74 7.32
C GLN A 146 -8.63 -16.09 7.30
N TRP A 147 -8.64 -14.77 7.21
CA TRP A 147 -9.86 -13.98 7.16
C TRP A 147 -10.15 -13.58 5.72
N ASP A 148 -11.32 -13.93 5.24
CA ASP A 148 -11.75 -13.64 3.89
C ASP A 148 -12.59 -12.35 3.87
N LEU A 149 -12.20 -11.38 3.06
CA LEU A 149 -12.94 -10.15 2.89
C LEU A 149 -14.26 -10.44 2.17
N GLU A 150 -15.37 -10.07 2.81
CA GLU A 150 -16.69 -10.19 2.22
C GLU A 150 -16.86 -9.16 1.09
N SER A 151 -16.99 -9.65 -0.15
CA SER A 151 -17.01 -8.79 -1.34
C SER A 151 -18.16 -7.79 -1.35
N GLU A 152 -19.34 -8.17 -0.88
CA GLU A 152 -20.51 -7.31 -0.84
C GLU A 152 -20.30 -6.19 0.19
N ALA A 153 -19.95 -6.53 1.42
CA ALA A 153 -19.69 -5.56 2.47
C ALA A 153 -18.56 -4.59 2.08
N PHE A 154 -17.48 -5.09 1.45
CA PHE A 154 -16.41 -4.24 0.93
C PHE A 154 -16.90 -3.19 -0.05
N THR A 155 -17.80 -3.55 -0.97
CA THR A 155 -18.28 -2.60 -1.98
C THR A 155 -19.14 -1.46 -1.41
N HIS A 156 -19.67 -1.61 -0.21
CA HIS A 156 -20.46 -0.60 0.50
C HIS A 156 -19.61 0.35 1.38
N ILE A 157 -18.31 0.15 1.46
CA ILE A 157 -17.42 1.08 2.14
C ILE A 157 -17.37 2.40 1.36
N ASP A 158 -17.58 3.52 2.05
CA ASP A 158 -17.51 4.84 1.44
C ASP A 158 -16.06 5.29 1.22
N LEU A 159 -15.79 5.79 0.03
CA LEU A 159 -14.56 6.49 -0.31
C LEU A 159 -14.74 7.99 -0.17
N LEU A 160 -13.77 8.66 0.42
CA LEU A 160 -13.71 10.11 0.51
C LEU A 160 -13.20 10.69 -0.80
N LEU A 161 -13.99 11.55 -1.43
CA LEU A 161 -13.72 12.08 -2.76
C LEU A 161 -13.74 13.61 -2.75
N PRO A 162 -12.58 14.27 -2.67
CA PRO A 162 -12.45 15.67 -3.06
C PRO A 162 -12.68 15.84 -4.57
N SER A 163 -12.70 17.08 -5.04
CA SER A 163 -12.70 17.37 -6.48
C SER A 163 -11.46 16.75 -7.15
N LEU A 164 -11.52 16.48 -8.47
CA LEU A 164 -10.38 15.91 -9.21
C LEU A 164 -9.12 16.76 -9.11
N ASP A 165 -9.25 18.08 -9.18
CA ASP A 165 -8.15 19.04 -8.99
C ASP A 165 -7.52 18.90 -7.59
N GLU A 166 -8.35 18.73 -6.56
CA GLU A 166 -7.86 18.56 -5.19
C GLU A 166 -7.22 17.17 -5.00
N GLN A 167 -7.78 16.10 -5.60
CA GLN A 167 -7.15 14.78 -5.62
C GLN A 167 -5.74 14.85 -6.22
N GLN A 168 -5.58 15.57 -7.33
CA GLN A 168 -4.29 15.77 -7.98
C GLN A 168 -3.30 16.54 -7.09
N LYS A 169 -3.75 17.60 -6.41
CA LYS A 169 -2.94 18.38 -5.46
C LYS A 169 -2.49 17.53 -4.26
N ILE A 170 -3.39 16.71 -3.73
CA ILE A 170 -3.08 15.77 -2.64
C ILE A 170 -2.01 14.77 -3.09
N VAL A 171 -2.14 14.20 -4.28
CA VAL A 171 -1.15 13.27 -4.83
C VAL A 171 0.20 13.95 -5.02
N ALA A 172 0.25 15.13 -5.62
CA ALA A 172 1.50 15.88 -5.82
C ALA A 172 2.20 16.20 -4.50
N PHE A 173 1.43 16.59 -3.47
CA PHE A 173 1.95 16.78 -2.11
C PHE A 173 2.52 15.49 -1.53
N LEU A 174 1.76 14.39 -1.57
CA LEU A 174 2.19 13.10 -1.04
C LEU A 174 3.44 12.58 -1.75
N ASP A 175 3.52 12.69 -3.07
CA ASP A 175 4.70 12.28 -3.85
C ASP A 175 5.95 13.05 -3.44
N THR A 176 5.81 14.37 -3.25
CA THR A 176 6.92 15.21 -2.82
C THR A 176 7.39 14.85 -1.41
N GLU A 177 6.47 14.72 -0.45
CA GLU A 177 6.82 14.46 0.94
C GLU A 177 7.32 13.04 1.16
N THR A 178 6.71 12.03 0.51
CA THR A 178 7.18 10.65 0.61
C THR A 178 8.57 10.49 0.00
N ALA A 179 8.83 11.07 -1.19
CA ALA A 179 10.16 11.06 -1.78
C ALA A 179 11.22 11.74 -0.89
N ARG A 180 10.84 12.85 -0.23
CA ARG A 180 11.72 13.53 0.74
C ARG A 180 12.03 12.64 1.94
N ILE A 181 11.02 11.95 2.48
CA ILE A 181 11.17 11.01 3.60
C ILE A 181 12.06 9.84 3.20
N ASP A 182 11.83 9.23 2.04
CA ASP A 182 12.62 8.10 1.55
C ASP A 182 14.10 8.47 1.34
N ASN A 183 14.37 9.68 0.84
CA ASN A 183 15.74 10.19 0.73
C ASN A 183 16.40 10.37 2.11
N LEU A 184 15.67 10.88 3.09
CA LEU A 184 16.18 10.99 4.46
C LEU A 184 16.48 9.62 5.07
N ILE A 185 15.57 8.66 4.91
CA ILE A 185 15.74 7.27 5.37
C ILE A 185 17.01 6.66 4.73
N SER A 186 17.20 6.84 3.43
CA SER A 186 18.38 6.34 2.70
C SER A 186 19.67 6.95 3.24
N LYS A 187 19.70 8.27 3.45
CA LYS A 187 20.86 8.97 4.03
C LYS A 187 21.17 8.47 5.45
N GLN A 188 20.17 8.25 6.29
CA GLN A 188 20.35 7.74 7.64
C GLN A 188 20.91 6.31 7.63
N LYS A 189 20.42 5.44 6.74
CA LYS A 189 20.98 4.09 6.57
C LYS A 189 22.46 4.13 6.18
N SER A 190 22.82 4.98 5.22
CA SER A 190 24.23 5.17 4.82
C SER A 190 25.10 5.68 5.97
N LEU A 191 24.58 6.62 6.77
CA LEU A 191 25.30 7.11 7.95
C LEU A 191 25.52 6.02 9.00
N ILE A 192 24.52 5.19 9.25
CA ILE A 192 24.64 4.05 10.17
C ILE A 192 25.75 3.10 9.72
N GLU A 193 25.83 2.76 8.43
CA GLU A 193 26.91 1.88 7.94
C GLU A 193 28.29 2.51 8.11
N LYS A 194 28.46 3.81 7.78
CA LYS A 194 29.73 4.53 8.03
C LYS A 194 30.13 4.54 9.51
N LEU A 195 29.16 4.72 10.41
CA LEU A 195 29.42 4.68 11.85
C LEU A 195 29.83 3.29 12.33
N LYS A 196 29.29 2.22 11.76
CA LYS A 196 29.71 0.84 12.02
C LYS A 196 31.16 0.60 11.57
N GLU A 197 31.51 1.05 10.36
CA GLU A 197 32.87 0.96 9.83
C GLU A 197 33.88 1.76 10.71
N TYR A 198 33.52 3.00 11.08
CA TYR A 198 34.32 3.85 11.94
C TYR A 198 34.53 3.23 13.31
N ARG A 199 33.49 2.68 13.94
CA ARG A 199 33.56 1.94 15.19
C ARG A 199 34.54 0.77 15.10
N ALA A 200 34.46 -0.04 14.04
CA ALA A 200 35.36 -1.17 13.82
C ALA A 200 36.82 -0.71 13.65
N SER A 201 37.02 0.39 12.92
CA SER A 201 38.35 1.00 12.72
C SER A 201 38.97 1.50 14.03
N ILE A 202 38.20 2.25 14.83
CA ILE A 202 38.68 2.74 16.15
C ILE A 202 39.10 1.56 17.05
N ILE A 203 38.23 0.53 17.15
CA ILE A 203 38.54 -0.65 17.96
C ILE A 203 39.85 -1.27 17.48
N SER A 204 40.00 -1.52 16.17
CA SER A 204 41.21 -2.12 15.61
C SER A 204 42.47 -1.30 15.89
N HIS A 205 42.42 0.01 15.70
CA HIS A 205 43.54 0.91 15.91
C HIS A 205 43.93 1.00 17.40
N ALA A 206 42.96 1.06 18.29
CA ALA A 206 43.23 1.14 19.72
C ALA A 206 43.87 -0.14 20.25
N VAL A 207 43.31 -1.32 19.95
CA VAL A 207 43.84 -2.60 20.50
C VAL A 207 45.13 -3.06 19.84
N THR A 208 45.49 -2.50 18.66
CA THR A 208 46.75 -2.78 17.98
C THR A 208 47.80 -1.69 18.20
N GLY A 209 47.55 -0.71 19.09
CA GLY A 209 48.50 0.34 19.43
C GLY A 209 48.77 1.36 18.33
N LYS A 210 47.88 1.48 17.35
CA LYS A 210 48.00 2.48 16.27
C LYS A 210 47.51 3.87 16.67
N ILE A 211 46.80 3.98 17.78
CA ILE A 211 46.43 5.24 18.44
C ILE A 211 46.82 5.15 19.92
N ASP A 212 47.35 6.25 20.43
CA ASP A 212 47.71 6.37 21.85
C ASP A 212 46.46 6.85 22.62
N VAL A 213 46.00 6.04 23.54
CA VAL A 213 44.83 6.33 24.38
C VAL A 213 45.17 6.57 25.85
N ARG A 214 46.46 6.69 26.21
CA ARG A 214 46.91 6.81 27.61
C ARG A 214 46.43 8.08 28.32
N GLU A 215 46.12 9.13 27.57
CA GLU A 215 45.60 10.39 28.10
C GLU A 215 44.07 10.50 27.97
N PHE A 216 43.38 9.42 27.55
CA PHE A 216 41.95 9.44 27.38
C PHE A 216 41.26 9.44 28.75
N GLY A 217 40.54 10.56 29.07
CA GLY A 217 39.81 10.73 30.34
C GLY A 217 40.62 11.22 31.51
N ALA A 218 41.83 11.75 31.26
CA ALA A 218 42.66 12.43 32.26
C ALA A 218 42.17 13.85 32.55
#